data_a43331e67fbeb8f1a0a04dbaf0acab78
#
_entry.id   a43331e67fbeb8f1a0a04dbaf0acab78
#
_cell.length_a   1.000
_cell.length_b   1.000
_cell.length_c   1.000
_cell.angle_alpha   90.00
_cell.angle_beta   90.00
_cell.angle_gamma   90.00
#
_symmetry.space_group_name_H-M   'P 1'
#
loop_
_entity.id
_entity.type
_entity.pdbx_description
1 polymer ?
#
loop_
_entity_poly.entity_id
_entity_poly.type
_entity_poly.pdbx_seq_one_letter_code
_entity_poly.pdbx_strand_id
1 'polypeptide(L)'
;MEKLQIQKFGITKDGSKPYLYKMKNDAGMEVQVSDFGATLVNVTVLDQDKNPVEVVLGYEDAAGYENGTAAIGAIVGRNANRIGGACVTINGIDYKLAENDGKNNLHSGPDVYQKRMWRVVENGDDHVTFLLHSPDGDQGYPGALDMKVTYTLDEENGLTIHYEAVPDQDTVINMTNHSYFNLNGHKSGSVLHHRMQLLSDAFTPADAQSIPTGEVCSVDGTPMDFRSTKELGAEIDAAYEPLILGNGYDHNWVLKNEGRFDKVAEVTGDESGIVMEVWTDRPGVQVYTANFLENEAGRNGAVYQKRDAVCLETQNYPDAVHQKNFPEAICKKGETYDTKTAYRFHI
;
A
#
# COMPACT_ATOMS: atom_id res chain seq x y z
N MET A 1 30.12 -2.74 8.64
CA MET A 1 29.23 -1.73 9.26
C MET A 1 28.01 -2.47 9.78
N GLU A 2 27.41 -2.00 10.86
CA GLU A 2 26.18 -2.58 11.40
C GLU A 2 25.07 -2.42 10.36
N LYS A 3 24.46 -3.53 9.91
CA LYS A 3 23.45 -3.52 8.82
C LYS A 3 22.10 -3.00 9.32
N LEU A 4 21.75 -3.25 10.59
CA LEU A 4 20.55 -2.70 11.24
C LEU A 4 20.95 -1.57 12.20
N GLN A 5 20.35 -0.40 12.04
CA GLN A 5 20.46 0.72 12.97
C GLN A 5 19.08 1.08 13.53
N ILE A 6 19.01 1.34 14.84
CA ILE A 6 17.75 1.69 15.51
C ILE A 6 17.93 3.08 16.13
N GLN A 7 17.01 3.99 15.82
CA GLN A 7 17.03 5.36 16.34
C GLN A 7 15.65 5.84 16.77
N LYS A 8 15.59 6.87 17.60
CA LYS A 8 14.31 7.50 17.98
C LYS A 8 13.68 8.17 16.76
N PHE A 9 12.36 8.08 16.67
CA PHE A 9 11.59 8.64 15.53
C PHE A 9 10.58 9.70 15.97
N GLY A 10 10.88 10.48 17.00
CA GLY A 10 10.01 11.52 17.51
C GLY A 10 9.17 11.09 18.71
N ILE A 11 8.09 11.82 18.95
CA ILE A 11 7.14 11.60 20.05
C ILE A 11 5.73 11.87 19.53
N THR A 12 4.80 10.96 19.78
CA THR A 12 3.38 11.10 19.44
C THR A 12 2.63 11.94 20.46
N LYS A 13 1.39 12.33 20.16
CA LYS A 13 0.55 13.16 21.04
C LYS A 13 0.24 12.50 22.39
N ASP A 14 0.15 11.16 22.42
CA ASP A 14 -0.04 10.39 23.64
C ASP A 14 1.25 10.18 24.45
N GLY A 15 2.40 10.70 23.96
CA GLY A 15 3.71 10.59 24.59
C GLY A 15 4.47 9.31 24.26
N SER A 16 3.96 8.46 23.37
CA SER A 16 4.69 7.30 22.87
C SER A 16 5.95 7.72 22.12
N LYS A 17 6.98 6.87 22.16
CA LYS A 17 8.30 7.17 21.60
C LYS A 17 8.69 6.14 20.54
N PRO A 18 8.16 6.27 19.32
CA PRO A 18 8.47 5.36 18.23
C PRO A 18 9.96 5.30 17.91
N TYR A 19 10.35 4.18 17.32
CA TYR A 19 11.68 3.96 16.78
C TYR A 19 11.63 3.82 15.26
N LEU A 20 12.74 4.18 14.63
CA LEU A 20 13.03 3.97 13.23
C LEU A 20 14.08 2.87 13.13
N TYR A 21 13.81 1.86 12.32
CA TYR A 21 14.66 0.72 12.02
C TYR A 21 15.18 0.89 10.61
N LYS A 22 16.48 1.06 10.47
CA LYS A 22 17.16 1.29 9.20
C LYS A 22 17.98 0.04 8.86
N MET A 23 17.59 -0.64 7.79
CA MET A 23 18.29 -1.78 7.19
C MET A 23 19.10 -1.29 5.99
N LYS A 24 20.26 -1.92 5.75
CA LYS A 24 21.11 -1.63 4.59
C LYS A 24 21.75 -2.89 4.07
N ASN A 25 21.64 -3.14 2.75
CA ASN A 25 22.32 -4.24 2.09
C ASN A 25 23.71 -3.83 1.55
N ASP A 26 24.49 -4.82 1.08
CA ASP A 26 25.81 -4.56 0.54
C ASP A 26 25.79 -3.93 -0.87
N ALA A 27 24.64 -4.01 -1.57
CA ALA A 27 24.41 -3.34 -2.85
C ALA A 27 24.16 -1.82 -2.73
N GLY A 28 23.96 -1.32 -1.50
CA GLY A 28 23.79 0.11 -1.20
C GLY A 28 22.34 0.56 -1.05
N MET A 29 21.36 -0.34 -1.18
CA MET A 29 19.96 -0.02 -0.87
C MET A 29 19.77 0.12 0.63
N GLU A 30 18.97 1.13 1.04
CA GLU A 30 18.55 1.34 2.42
C GLU A 30 17.03 1.36 2.52
N VAL A 31 16.51 0.75 3.60
CA VAL A 31 15.08 0.74 3.92
C VAL A 31 14.91 1.20 5.36
N GLN A 32 13.95 2.10 5.59
CA GLN A 32 13.61 2.58 6.92
C GLN A 32 12.14 2.27 7.21
N VAL A 33 11.90 1.61 8.33
CA VAL A 33 10.55 1.27 8.82
C VAL A 33 10.39 1.71 10.26
N SER A 34 9.16 2.05 10.67
CA SER A 34 8.87 2.48 12.03
C SER A 34 7.90 1.55 12.74
N ASP A 35 8.04 1.39 14.06
CA ASP A 35 7.06 0.71 14.90
C ASP A 35 5.78 1.54 15.15
N PHE A 36 5.74 2.80 14.70
CA PHE A 36 4.50 3.57 14.58
C PHE A 36 3.81 3.22 13.25
N GLY A 37 2.71 2.49 13.32
CA GLY A 37 1.95 2.06 12.16
C GLY A 37 2.59 0.94 11.34
N ALA A 38 3.68 0.33 11.79
CA ALA A 38 4.55 -0.54 10.98
C ALA A 38 4.87 0.11 9.63
N THR A 39 5.11 1.42 9.62
CA THR A 39 5.17 2.27 8.43
C THR A 39 6.47 2.10 7.66
N LEU A 40 6.40 1.97 6.33
CA LEU A 40 7.55 2.12 5.43
C LEU A 40 7.85 3.62 5.29
N VAL A 41 8.94 4.07 5.91
CA VAL A 41 9.28 5.50 6.03
C VAL A 41 10.14 5.96 4.86
N ASN A 42 11.13 5.15 4.47
CA ASN A 42 12.01 5.48 3.37
C ASN A 42 12.53 4.24 2.65
N VAL A 43 12.78 4.39 1.35
CA VAL A 43 13.53 3.47 0.51
C VAL A 43 14.53 4.31 -0.27
N THR A 44 15.82 4.03 -0.10
CA THR A 44 16.90 4.68 -0.85
C THR A 44 17.55 3.65 -1.76
N VAL A 45 17.62 3.95 -3.04
CA VAL A 45 18.29 3.12 -4.07
C VAL A 45 19.29 3.97 -4.85
N LEU A 46 20.22 3.33 -5.56
CA LEU A 46 21.19 4.05 -6.39
C LEU A 46 20.60 4.23 -7.80
N ASP A 47 20.73 5.44 -8.35
CA ASP A 47 20.39 5.74 -9.74
C ASP A 47 21.47 5.21 -10.72
N GLN A 48 21.27 5.44 -12.02
CA GLN A 48 22.22 5.07 -13.07
C GLN A 48 23.63 5.68 -12.90
N ASP A 49 23.74 6.82 -12.22
CA ASP A 49 24.99 7.52 -11.91
C ASP A 49 25.56 7.15 -10.53
N LYS A 50 24.94 6.17 -9.83
CA LYS A 50 25.27 5.71 -8.47
C LYS A 50 25.03 6.75 -7.38
N ASN A 51 24.17 7.73 -7.61
CA ASN A 51 23.72 8.62 -6.56
C ASN A 51 22.57 7.99 -5.77
N PRO A 52 22.49 8.19 -4.44
CA PRO A 52 21.38 7.71 -3.64
C PRO A 52 20.12 8.55 -3.90
N VAL A 53 19.02 7.87 -4.23
CA VAL A 53 17.71 8.46 -4.47
C VAL A 53 16.69 7.89 -3.50
N GLU A 54 16.00 8.77 -2.74
CA GLU A 54 14.90 8.40 -1.85
C GLU A 54 13.60 8.31 -2.65
N VAL A 55 13.13 7.09 -2.92
CA VAL A 55 12.07 6.81 -3.92
C VAL A 55 10.66 6.74 -3.36
N VAL A 56 10.46 7.02 -2.07
CA VAL A 56 9.13 7.08 -1.46
C VAL A 56 8.89 8.41 -0.76
N LEU A 57 7.67 8.92 -0.84
CA LEU A 57 7.23 10.07 -0.05
C LEU A 57 7.20 9.69 1.44
N GLY A 58 7.38 10.67 2.33
CA GLY A 58 7.37 10.43 3.77
C GLY A 58 7.36 11.73 4.57
N TYR A 59 7.11 11.60 5.87
CA TYR A 59 7.19 12.69 6.84
C TYR A 59 8.51 12.66 7.60
N GLU A 60 8.84 13.77 8.28
CA GLU A 60 10.10 13.94 9.01
C GLU A 60 10.22 13.01 10.22
N ASP A 61 9.12 12.79 10.93
CA ASP A 61 9.06 12.04 12.19
C ASP A 61 7.66 11.44 12.43
N ALA A 62 7.50 10.72 13.53
CA ALA A 62 6.24 10.12 13.93
C ALA A 62 5.08 11.13 14.09
N ALA A 63 5.38 12.38 14.49
CA ALA A 63 4.35 13.40 14.61
C ALA A 63 3.78 13.78 13.23
N GLY A 64 4.61 13.79 12.19
CA GLY A 64 4.16 13.94 10.80
C GLY A 64 3.21 12.82 10.39
N TYR A 65 3.55 11.56 10.66
CA TYR A 65 2.69 10.40 10.39
C TYR A 65 1.39 10.41 11.21
N GLU A 66 1.44 10.86 12.46
CA GLU A 66 0.24 10.97 13.31
C GLU A 66 -0.74 12.04 12.79
N ASN A 67 -0.22 13.17 12.29
CA ASN A 67 -1.03 14.29 11.80
C ASN A 67 -1.45 14.13 10.33
N GLY A 68 -0.64 13.44 9.53
CA GLY A 68 -0.90 13.20 8.12
C GLY A 68 -2.19 12.42 7.87
N THR A 69 -2.85 12.72 6.75
CA THR A 69 -4.13 12.10 6.36
C THR A 69 -4.01 11.18 5.14
N ALA A 70 -2.92 11.27 4.41
CA ALA A 70 -2.73 10.58 3.13
C ALA A 70 -2.28 9.11 3.27
N ALA A 71 -2.17 8.57 4.48
CA ALA A 71 -1.72 7.19 4.76
C ALA A 71 -0.35 6.84 4.15
N ILE A 72 0.55 7.82 4.01
CA ILE A 72 1.87 7.65 3.37
C ILE A 72 2.67 6.53 4.05
N GLY A 73 3.08 5.51 3.27
CA GLY A 73 3.86 4.37 3.74
C GLY A 73 3.14 3.41 4.68
N ALA A 74 1.85 3.62 4.94
CA ALA A 74 1.08 2.94 5.96
C ALA A 74 0.91 1.44 5.67
N ILE A 75 0.94 0.63 6.75
CA ILE A 75 0.28 -0.67 6.74
C ILE A 75 -1.21 -0.44 6.98
N VAL A 76 -2.02 -0.82 6.01
CA VAL A 76 -3.47 -0.69 6.03
C VAL A 76 -4.11 -2.03 6.37
N GLY A 77 -5.02 -2.03 7.32
CA GLY A 77 -5.79 -3.18 7.79
C GLY A 77 -6.83 -2.72 8.85
N ARG A 78 -7.79 -3.57 9.26
CA ARG A 78 -7.97 -4.99 8.92
C ARG A 78 -8.29 -5.19 7.42
N ASN A 79 -9.08 -4.27 6.84
CA ASN A 79 -9.43 -4.27 5.42
C ASN A 79 -8.93 -3.00 4.72
N ALA A 80 -8.12 -3.20 3.67
CA ALA A 80 -7.67 -2.15 2.78
C ALA A 80 -8.79 -1.73 1.82
N ASN A 81 -8.73 -0.47 1.36
CA ASN A 81 -9.69 0.13 0.46
C ASN A 81 -11.11 0.21 1.05
N ARG A 82 -12.16 0.25 0.24
CA ARG A 82 -13.53 0.55 0.64
C ARG A 82 -14.38 -0.69 0.90
N ILE A 83 -15.34 -0.50 1.82
CA ILE A 83 -16.50 -1.38 2.02
C ILE A 83 -17.74 -0.50 1.90
N GLY A 84 -18.58 -0.77 0.90
CA GLY A 84 -19.80 -0.05 0.62
C GLY A 84 -20.81 -0.14 1.77
N GLY A 85 -21.48 0.98 2.08
CA GLY A 85 -22.47 1.03 3.15
C GLY A 85 -21.93 0.77 4.55
N ALA A 86 -20.59 0.75 4.75
CA ALA A 86 -19.93 0.54 6.04
C ALA A 86 -20.52 -0.65 6.84
N CYS A 87 -20.76 -1.78 6.17
CA CYS A 87 -21.35 -2.96 6.78
C CYS A 87 -20.80 -4.23 6.12
N VAL A 88 -20.55 -5.29 6.89
CA VAL A 88 -20.20 -6.60 6.35
C VAL A 88 -21.12 -7.65 6.95
N THR A 89 -21.58 -8.59 6.12
CA THR A 89 -22.39 -9.73 6.59
C THR A 89 -21.52 -10.99 6.63
N ILE A 90 -21.30 -11.55 7.80
CA ILE A 90 -20.52 -12.77 8.01
C ILE A 90 -21.41 -13.81 8.70
N ASN A 91 -21.58 -14.99 8.09
CA ASN A 91 -22.44 -16.06 8.63
C ASN A 91 -23.88 -15.60 8.97
N GLY A 92 -24.43 -14.65 8.19
CA GLY A 92 -25.78 -14.11 8.39
C GLY A 92 -25.89 -13.07 9.50
N ILE A 93 -24.80 -12.62 10.05
CA ILE A 93 -24.76 -11.55 11.06
C ILE A 93 -24.14 -10.30 10.41
N ASP A 94 -24.84 -9.17 10.55
CA ASP A 94 -24.39 -7.87 10.06
C ASP A 94 -23.49 -7.19 11.09
N TYR A 95 -22.29 -6.82 10.66
CA TYR A 95 -21.31 -6.06 11.44
C TYR A 95 -21.20 -4.66 10.87
N LYS A 96 -21.56 -3.66 11.68
CA LYS A 96 -21.47 -2.25 11.28
C LYS A 96 -20.05 -1.74 11.50
N LEU A 97 -19.51 -1.14 10.47
CA LEU A 97 -18.25 -0.42 10.50
C LEU A 97 -18.49 1.08 10.65
N ALA A 98 -17.46 1.84 10.95
CA ALA A 98 -17.61 3.30 11.01
C ALA A 98 -17.72 3.89 9.58
N GLU A 99 -18.62 4.84 9.40
CA GLU A 99 -18.73 5.66 8.20
C GLU A 99 -17.65 6.76 8.26
N ASN A 100 -16.54 6.57 7.56
CA ASN A 100 -15.43 7.53 7.52
C ASN A 100 -15.12 8.06 6.11
N ASP A 101 -15.87 7.59 5.10
CA ASP A 101 -15.79 8.04 3.72
C ASP A 101 -17.23 8.14 3.13
N GLY A 102 -17.91 9.24 3.41
CA GLY A 102 -19.34 9.37 3.13
C GLY A 102 -20.15 8.37 3.94
N LYS A 103 -20.85 7.44 3.26
CA LYS A 103 -21.59 6.33 3.88
C LYS A 103 -20.79 5.01 3.89
N ASN A 104 -19.55 5.05 3.43
CA ASN A 104 -18.71 3.87 3.28
C ASN A 104 -17.65 3.83 4.37
N ASN A 105 -16.99 2.68 4.51
CA ASN A 105 -15.79 2.55 5.32
C ASN A 105 -14.58 2.50 4.38
N LEU A 106 -13.56 3.30 4.67
CA LEU A 106 -12.28 3.33 3.97
C LEU A 106 -11.15 2.97 4.93
N HIS A 107 -10.32 2.00 4.53
CA HIS A 107 -9.12 1.57 5.24
C HIS A 107 -9.36 1.23 6.72
N SER A 108 -10.56 0.70 7.02
CA SER A 108 -10.99 0.34 8.39
C SER A 108 -10.93 1.50 9.39
N GLY A 109 -10.97 2.76 8.89
CA GLY A 109 -10.99 3.94 9.78
C GLY A 109 -12.24 4.06 10.64
N PRO A 110 -12.27 5.03 11.58
CA PRO A 110 -11.26 6.08 11.81
C PRO A 110 -10.07 5.65 12.69
N ASP A 111 -10.18 4.57 13.48
CA ASP A 111 -9.10 4.09 14.35
C ASP A 111 -8.16 3.16 13.57
N VAL A 112 -7.40 3.78 12.69
CA VAL A 112 -6.56 3.11 11.69
C VAL A 112 -5.27 2.54 12.28
N TYR A 113 -4.79 1.43 11.72
CA TYR A 113 -3.60 0.72 12.21
C TYR A 113 -2.30 1.50 12.04
N GLN A 114 -2.23 2.37 11.03
CA GLN A 114 -1.07 3.23 10.81
C GLN A 114 -0.86 4.31 11.89
N LYS A 115 -1.83 4.54 12.77
CA LYS A 115 -1.72 5.47 13.90
C LYS A 115 -1.60 4.75 15.25
N ARG A 116 -1.27 3.47 15.25
CA ARG A 116 -1.06 2.66 16.46
C ARG A 116 0.40 2.26 16.59
N MET A 117 0.83 2.06 17.84
CA MET A 117 2.14 1.45 18.12
C MET A 117 2.08 -0.05 17.87
N TRP A 118 3.02 -0.55 17.09
CA TRP A 118 3.23 -1.97 16.85
C TRP A 118 4.41 -2.46 17.69
N ARG A 119 4.29 -3.65 18.24
CA ARG A 119 5.38 -4.25 19.01
C ARG A 119 6.35 -4.93 18.06
N VAL A 120 7.65 -4.62 18.15
CA VAL A 120 8.68 -5.39 17.46
C VAL A 120 8.85 -6.73 18.16
N VAL A 121 8.71 -7.82 17.43
CA VAL A 121 8.79 -9.20 17.95
C VAL A 121 10.04 -9.91 17.48
N GLU A 122 10.61 -9.48 16.35
CA GLU A 122 11.85 -10.00 15.81
C GLU A 122 12.54 -8.91 14.99
N ASN A 123 13.85 -8.90 14.99
CA ASN A 123 14.67 -8.09 14.08
C ASN A 123 16.04 -8.73 13.87
N GLY A 124 16.61 -8.46 12.71
CA GLY A 124 17.94 -8.90 12.30
C GLY A 124 18.57 -7.87 11.38
N ASP A 125 19.72 -8.19 10.81
CA ASP A 125 20.44 -7.28 9.92
C ASP A 125 19.66 -6.95 8.64
N ASP A 126 18.75 -7.82 8.22
CA ASP A 126 18.02 -7.81 6.97
C ASP A 126 16.49 -7.75 7.15
N HIS A 127 15.96 -7.83 8.38
CA HIS A 127 14.53 -7.85 8.59
C HIS A 127 14.08 -7.22 9.90
N VAL A 128 12.81 -6.79 9.94
CA VAL A 128 12.09 -6.35 11.14
C VAL A 128 10.67 -6.88 11.08
N THR A 129 10.22 -7.56 12.15
CA THR A 129 8.85 -8.07 12.31
C THR A 129 8.09 -7.27 13.36
N PHE A 130 7.01 -6.67 12.94
CA PHE A 130 6.06 -5.95 13.77
C PHE A 130 4.81 -6.81 14.06
N LEU A 131 4.23 -6.63 15.24
CA LEU A 131 2.99 -7.30 15.66
C LEU A 131 2.01 -6.28 16.23
N LEU A 132 0.76 -6.36 15.76
CA LEU A 132 -0.37 -5.64 16.33
C LEU A 132 -1.45 -6.64 16.76
N HIS A 133 -1.89 -6.55 18.03
CA HIS A 133 -3.07 -7.26 18.49
C HIS A 133 -4.33 -6.45 18.15
N SER A 134 -5.28 -7.07 17.45
CA SER A 134 -6.59 -6.51 17.14
C SER A 134 -7.65 -7.34 17.85
N PRO A 135 -8.27 -6.83 18.93
CA PRO A 135 -9.27 -7.59 19.70
C PRO A 135 -10.57 -7.79 18.92
N ASP A 136 -11.42 -8.70 19.41
CA ASP A 136 -12.79 -8.87 18.88
C ASP A 136 -13.56 -7.55 18.95
N GLY A 137 -14.22 -7.20 17.84
CA GLY A 137 -14.95 -5.94 17.68
C GLY A 137 -14.07 -4.73 17.32
N ASP A 138 -12.76 -4.89 17.21
CA ASP A 138 -11.87 -3.82 16.77
C ASP A 138 -12.27 -3.33 15.38
N GLN A 139 -12.37 -1.99 15.21
CA GLN A 139 -12.85 -1.32 13.99
C GLN A 139 -14.24 -1.80 13.51
N GLY A 140 -14.99 -2.52 14.35
CA GLY A 140 -16.31 -3.10 14.04
C GLY A 140 -16.27 -4.55 13.50
N TYR A 141 -15.10 -5.13 13.27
CA TYR A 141 -14.97 -6.50 12.76
C TYR A 141 -15.03 -7.55 13.88
N PRO A 142 -15.66 -8.73 13.64
CA PRO A 142 -15.63 -9.84 14.59
C PRO A 142 -14.27 -10.51 14.64
N GLY A 143 -14.01 -11.17 15.76
CA GLY A 143 -12.83 -11.98 16.01
C GLY A 143 -11.60 -11.20 16.40
N ALA A 144 -10.85 -11.76 17.33
CA ALA A 144 -9.52 -11.28 17.68
C ALA A 144 -8.48 -11.93 16.78
N LEU A 145 -7.43 -11.18 16.45
CA LEU A 145 -6.27 -11.69 15.72
C LEU A 145 -5.01 -10.92 16.08
N ASP A 146 -3.88 -11.61 15.97
CA ASP A 146 -2.56 -11.00 15.98
C ASP A 146 -2.08 -10.88 14.53
N MET A 147 -1.80 -9.65 14.09
CA MET A 147 -1.26 -9.37 12.78
C MET A 147 0.25 -9.17 12.87
N LYS A 148 0.98 -9.92 12.06
CA LYS A 148 2.42 -9.73 11.88
C LYS A 148 2.68 -9.12 10.52
N VAL A 149 3.62 -8.19 10.48
CA VAL A 149 4.17 -7.62 9.25
C VAL A 149 5.68 -7.68 9.34
N THR A 150 6.30 -8.41 8.41
CA THR A 150 7.75 -8.53 8.33
C THR A 150 8.26 -7.81 7.09
N TYR A 151 9.15 -6.87 7.29
CA TYR A 151 9.92 -6.25 6.23
C TYR A 151 11.26 -6.97 6.11
N THR A 152 11.62 -7.40 4.91
CA THR A 152 12.91 -8.04 4.62
C THR A 152 13.58 -7.35 3.44
N LEU A 153 14.84 -6.95 3.60
CA LEU A 153 15.69 -6.39 2.56
C LEU A 153 16.73 -7.43 2.15
N ASP A 154 16.65 -7.90 0.90
CA ASP A 154 17.63 -8.85 0.36
C ASP A 154 18.86 -8.16 -0.27
N GLU A 155 19.87 -8.95 -0.62
CA GLU A 155 21.11 -8.44 -1.23
C GLU A 155 20.96 -8.07 -2.73
N GLU A 156 19.81 -8.37 -3.35
CA GLU A 156 19.49 -8.09 -4.76
C GLU A 156 18.59 -6.87 -4.92
N ASN A 157 18.54 -6.00 -3.86
CA ASN A 157 17.68 -4.80 -3.79
C ASN A 157 16.19 -5.12 -3.82
N GLY A 158 15.78 -6.24 -3.24
CA GLY A 158 14.40 -6.61 -3.02
C GLY A 158 13.93 -6.23 -1.61
N LEU A 159 12.86 -5.46 -1.50
CA LEU A 159 12.12 -5.23 -0.27
C LEU A 159 10.85 -6.08 -0.29
N THR A 160 10.80 -7.10 0.56
CA THR A 160 9.60 -7.92 0.76
C THR A 160 8.84 -7.48 1.99
N ILE A 161 7.53 -7.37 1.87
CA ILE A 161 6.57 -7.15 2.96
C ILE A 161 5.72 -8.43 3.07
N HIS A 162 5.85 -9.13 4.19
CA HIS A 162 5.11 -10.36 4.46
C HIS A 162 4.05 -10.10 5.53
N TYR A 163 2.81 -10.46 5.26
CA TYR A 163 1.66 -10.28 6.14
C TYR A 163 1.16 -11.63 6.61
N GLU A 164 1.02 -11.80 7.92
CA GLU A 164 0.53 -13.03 8.55
C GLU A 164 -0.53 -12.69 9.61
N ALA A 165 -1.61 -13.46 9.65
CA ALA A 165 -2.60 -13.37 10.71
C ALA A 165 -3.39 -14.69 10.83
N VAL A 166 -3.88 -14.99 12.03
CA VAL A 166 -4.80 -16.12 12.26
C VAL A 166 -5.94 -15.63 13.15
N PRO A 167 -7.17 -15.53 12.64
CA PRO A 167 -8.32 -15.06 13.42
C PRO A 167 -8.92 -16.17 14.28
N ASP A 168 -9.49 -15.79 15.43
CA ASP A 168 -10.22 -16.71 16.31
C ASP A 168 -11.72 -16.86 15.96
N GLN A 169 -12.20 -16.06 14.98
CA GLN A 169 -13.54 -16.14 14.37
C GLN A 169 -13.42 -15.83 12.87
N ASP A 170 -14.45 -16.17 12.09
CA ASP A 170 -14.55 -15.73 10.70
C ASP A 170 -14.57 -14.21 10.64
N THR A 171 -13.70 -13.61 9.85
CA THR A 171 -13.55 -12.15 9.75
C THR A 171 -12.98 -11.72 8.40
N VAL A 172 -13.03 -10.43 8.11
CA VAL A 172 -12.37 -9.85 6.93
C VAL A 172 -10.90 -9.57 7.24
N ILE A 173 -9.99 -10.03 6.38
CA ILE A 173 -8.58 -9.66 6.40
C ILE A 173 -8.12 -9.35 4.98
N ASN A 174 -7.74 -8.11 4.73
CA ASN A 174 -7.20 -7.66 3.46
C ASN A 174 -6.18 -6.55 3.73
N MET A 175 -4.93 -6.92 3.96
CA MET A 175 -3.86 -5.98 4.30
C MET A 175 -3.11 -5.52 3.06
N THR A 176 -2.63 -4.28 3.09
CA THR A 176 -1.75 -3.73 2.06
C THR A 176 -0.77 -2.71 2.65
N ASN A 177 0.18 -2.27 1.83
CA ASN A 177 1.05 -1.13 2.13
C ASN A 177 0.73 0.02 1.17
N HIS A 178 0.56 1.23 1.72
CA HIS A 178 0.18 2.44 0.98
C HIS A 178 1.39 3.36 0.75
N SER A 179 2.47 2.80 0.19
CA SER A 179 3.65 3.60 -0.16
C SER A 179 3.42 4.39 -1.44
N TYR A 180 3.85 5.64 -1.42
CA TYR A 180 3.80 6.58 -2.52
C TYR A 180 5.18 6.63 -3.17
N PHE A 181 5.32 6.04 -4.35
CA PHE A 181 6.59 5.94 -5.06
C PHE A 181 6.79 7.11 -6.04
N ASN A 182 7.98 7.68 -6.00
CA ASN A 182 8.51 8.56 -7.04
C ASN A 182 9.96 8.15 -7.32
N LEU A 183 10.19 7.46 -8.42
CA LEU A 183 11.49 6.86 -8.73
C LEU A 183 12.55 7.88 -9.14
N ASN A 184 12.18 9.12 -9.44
CA ASN A 184 13.12 10.22 -9.63
C ASN A 184 13.55 10.88 -8.30
N GLY A 185 12.92 10.45 -7.18
CA GLY A 185 13.14 10.98 -5.84
C GLY A 185 11.91 11.70 -5.28
N HIS A 186 11.73 11.62 -3.97
CA HIS A 186 10.51 12.11 -3.32
C HIS A 186 10.26 13.63 -3.45
N LYS A 187 11.23 14.39 -3.96
CA LYS A 187 11.12 15.85 -4.19
C LYS A 187 11.08 16.24 -5.67
N SER A 188 11.11 15.28 -6.58
CA SER A 188 11.24 15.56 -8.02
C SER A 188 9.93 16.06 -8.66
N GLY A 189 8.82 16.10 -7.91
CA GLY A 189 7.53 16.53 -8.42
C GLY A 189 6.78 15.39 -9.14
N SER A 190 6.14 15.71 -10.26
CA SER A 190 5.18 14.83 -10.91
C SER A 190 5.78 13.53 -11.48
N VAL A 191 5.07 12.40 -11.27
CA VAL A 191 5.40 11.08 -11.84
C VAL A 191 4.74 10.82 -13.20
N LEU A 192 4.14 11.81 -13.84
CA LEU A 192 3.39 11.62 -15.09
C LEU A 192 4.25 11.13 -16.25
N HIS A 193 5.56 11.35 -16.23
CA HIS A 193 6.52 10.82 -17.21
C HIS A 193 7.10 9.45 -16.81
N HIS A 194 6.86 8.97 -15.58
CA HIS A 194 7.20 7.59 -15.22
C HIS A 194 6.47 6.63 -16.16
N ARG A 195 7.16 5.59 -16.56
CA ARG A 195 6.61 4.56 -17.45
C ARG A 195 6.17 3.36 -16.63
N MET A 196 4.98 2.84 -16.88
CA MET A 196 4.45 1.67 -16.20
C MET A 196 4.05 0.59 -17.20
N GLN A 197 4.33 -0.66 -16.83
CA GLN A 197 3.72 -1.85 -17.40
C GLN A 197 2.96 -2.59 -16.29
N LEU A 198 1.75 -3.08 -16.60
CA LEU A 198 0.93 -3.85 -15.67
C LEU A 198 0.39 -5.09 -16.36
N LEU A 199 0.70 -6.27 -15.81
CA LEU A 199 0.36 -7.58 -16.40
C LEU A 199 -1.09 -7.96 -16.06
N SER A 200 -2.04 -7.16 -16.57
CA SER A 200 -3.47 -7.33 -16.35
C SER A 200 -4.27 -7.08 -17.62
N ASP A 201 -5.31 -7.91 -17.85
CA ASP A 201 -6.25 -7.76 -18.98
C ASP A 201 -7.54 -7.07 -18.57
N ALA A 202 -7.76 -6.83 -17.25
CA ALA A 202 -9.02 -6.32 -16.75
C ALA A 202 -8.84 -5.45 -15.49
N PHE A 203 -9.84 -4.64 -15.22
CA PHE A 203 -9.94 -3.83 -14.01
C PHE A 203 -11.37 -3.87 -13.47
N THR A 204 -11.57 -3.46 -12.22
CA THR A 204 -12.90 -3.31 -11.62
C THR A 204 -13.30 -1.84 -11.66
N PRO A 205 -14.31 -1.45 -12.50
CA PRO A 205 -14.81 -0.08 -12.51
C PRO A 205 -15.54 0.23 -11.20
N ALA A 206 -15.48 1.49 -10.79
CA ALA A 206 -16.12 1.99 -9.58
C ALA A 206 -17.11 3.11 -9.89
N ASP A 207 -18.07 3.30 -9.00
CA ASP A 207 -19.03 4.38 -9.06
C ASP A 207 -18.44 5.73 -8.56
N ALA A 208 -19.29 6.77 -8.50
CA ALA A 208 -18.89 8.11 -8.03
C ALA A 208 -18.46 8.15 -6.55
N GLN A 209 -18.68 7.09 -5.78
CA GLN A 209 -18.22 6.94 -4.41
C GLN A 209 -16.97 6.02 -4.31
N SER A 210 -16.37 5.69 -5.45
CA SER A 210 -15.24 4.77 -5.57
C SER A 210 -15.55 3.36 -5.07
N ILE A 211 -16.83 2.92 -5.09
CA ILE A 211 -17.24 1.57 -4.78
C ILE A 211 -17.32 0.76 -6.08
N PRO A 212 -16.67 -0.41 -6.17
CA PRO A 212 -16.76 -1.25 -7.37
C PRO A 212 -18.18 -1.62 -7.73
N THR A 213 -18.51 -1.53 -9.03
CA THR A 213 -19.84 -1.87 -9.54
C THR A 213 -20.14 -3.39 -9.52
N GLY A 214 -19.13 -4.20 -9.25
CA GLY A 214 -19.18 -5.66 -9.37
C GLY A 214 -18.79 -6.17 -10.76
N GLU A 215 -18.59 -5.29 -11.71
CA GLU A 215 -18.12 -5.66 -13.05
C GLU A 215 -16.60 -5.87 -13.06
N VAL A 216 -16.16 -6.71 -14.02
CA VAL A 216 -14.75 -6.89 -14.38
C VAL A 216 -14.65 -6.57 -15.87
N CYS A 217 -14.07 -5.40 -16.17
CA CYS A 217 -14.02 -4.85 -17.52
C CYS A 217 -12.64 -5.04 -18.15
N SER A 218 -12.63 -5.36 -19.46
CA SER A 218 -11.38 -5.45 -20.23
C SER A 218 -10.68 -4.08 -20.29
N VAL A 219 -9.36 -4.09 -20.20
CA VAL A 219 -8.55 -2.89 -20.44
C VAL A 219 -8.36 -2.59 -21.93
N ASP A 220 -8.62 -3.55 -22.81
CA ASP A 220 -8.35 -3.49 -24.24
C ASP A 220 -9.03 -2.29 -24.93
N GLY A 221 -8.23 -1.47 -25.61
CA GLY A 221 -8.73 -0.26 -26.27
C GLY A 221 -9.17 0.86 -25.35
N THR A 222 -8.80 0.82 -24.09
CA THR A 222 -9.13 1.85 -23.08
C THR A 222 -7.88 2.53 -22.52
N PRO A 223 -8.00 3.70 -21.89
CA PRO A 223 -6.89 4.33 -21.16
C PRO A 223 -6.32 3.48 -20.01
N MET A 224 -7.05 2.44 -19.56
CA MET A 224 -6.62 1.53 -18.50
C MET A 224 -5.62 0.46 -18.99
N ASP A 225 -5.32 0.41 -20.29
CA ASP A 225 -4.42 -0.59 -20.87
C ASP A 225 -2.94 -0.24 -20.66
N PHE A 226 -2.32 -0.90 -19.68
CA PHE A 226 -0.89 -0.85 -19.37
C PHE A 226 -0.17 -2.16 -19.71
N ARG A 227 -0.76 -3.05 -20.51
CA ARG A 227 -0.10 -4.30 -20.94
C ARG A 227 1.19 -4.05 -21.72
N SER A 228 1.24 -2.94 -22.45
CA SER A 228 2.47 -2.39 -23.01
C SER A 228 2.91 -1.18 -22.20
N THR A 229 4.21 -1.05 -22.00
CA THR A 229 4.78 0.08 -21.24
C THR A 229 4.37 1.42 -21.85
N LYS A 230 3.77 2.30 -21.07
CA LYS A 230 3.44 3.69 -21.43
C LYS A 230 3.66 4.64 -20.26
N GLU A 231 3.73 5.93 -20.52
CA GLU A 231 3.78 6.96 -19.49
C GLU A 231 2.48 7.00 -18.69
N LEU A 232 2.57 7.22 -17.38
CA LEU A 232 1.41 7.39 -16.50
C LEU A 232 0.54 8.57 -16.95
N GLY A 233 1.16 9.63 -17.46
CA GLY A 233 0.46 10.82 -17.94
C GLY A 233 -0.19 10.70 -19.31
N ALA A 234 0.12 9.67 -20.11
CA ALA A 234 -0.25 9.61 -21.53
C ALA A 234 -1.76 9.74 -21.77
N GLU A 235 -2.58 9.14 -20.90
CA GLU A 235 -4.05 9.12 -21.05
C GLU A 235 -4.79 9.42 -19.75
N ILE A 236 -4.10 9.90 -18.71
CA ILE A 236 -4.68 10.07 -17.37
C ILE A 236 -5.85 11.06 -17.31
N ASP A 237 -5.88 12.03 -18.25
CA ASP A 237 -6.91 13.07 -18.38
C ASP A 237 -7.87 12.77 -19.54
N ALA A 238 -7.89 11.53 -20.06
CA ALA A 238 -8.80 11.14 -21.13
C ALA A 238 -10.27 11.28 -20.69
N ALA A 239 -11.16 11.60 -21.63
CA ALA A 239 -12.61 11.67 -21.40
C ALA A 239 -13.20 10.25 -21.28
N TYR A 240 -12.72 9.49 -20.29
CA TYR A 240 -13.11 8.13 -19.97
C TYR A 240 -13.72 8.12 -18.57
N GLU A 241 -14.97 7.64 -18.43
CA GLU A 241 -15.75 7.76 -17.20
C GLU A 241 -15.00 7.30 -15.94
N PRO A 242 -14.34 6.11 -15.91
CA PRO A 242 -13.56 5.71 -14.73
C PRO A 242 -12.49 6.72 -14.32
N LEU A 243 -11.73 7.29 -15.27
CA LEU A 243 -10.70 8.29 -14.98
C LEU A 243 -11.30 9.61 -14.48
N ILE A 244 -12.45 10.01 -15.01
CA ILE A 244 -13.18 11.21 -14.54
C ILE A 244 -13.61 11.03 -13.10
N LEU A 245 -14.21 9.87 -12.75
CA LEU A 245 -14.68 9.56 -11.41
C LEU A 245 -13.53 9.42 -10.41
N GLY A 246 -12.42 8.78 -10.80
CA GLY A 246 -11.21 8.61 -9.98
C GLY A 246 -10.32 9.86 -9.92
N ASN A 247 -10.67 10.95 -10.67
CA ASN A 247 -9.81 12.12 -10.82
C ASN A 247 -8.40 11.74 -11.34
N GLY A 248 -8.32 10.68 -12.15
CA GLY A 248 -7.14 9.98 -12.68
C GLY A 248 -7.17 8.50 -12.36
N TYR A 249 -5.99 7.86 -12.28
CA TYR A 249 -5.95 6.46 -11.87
C TYR A 249 -6.14 6.34 -10.36
N ASP A 250 -7.18 5.61 -9.97
CA ASP A 250 -7.50 5.17 -8.62
C ASP A 250 -8.39 3.93 -8.72
N HIS A 251 -7.84 2.85 -9.28
CA HIS A 251 -8.61 1.68 -9.65
C HIS A 251 -7.86 0.39 -9.28
N ASN A 252 -8.60 -0.70 -9.12
CA ASN A 252 -8.06 -2.03 -8.93
C ASN A 252 -7.96 -2.76 -10.27
N TRP A 253 -6.75 -3.22 -10.63
CA TRP A 253 -6.50 -4.12 -11.74
C TRP A 253 -6.52 -5.57 -11.28
N VAL A 254 -7.10 -6.42 -12.13
CA VAL A 254 -7.22 -7.88 -11.92
C VAL A 254 -5.91 -8.54 -12.34
N LEU A 255 -5.20 -9.15 -11.40
CA LEU A 255 -3.92 -9.78 -11.67
C LEU A 255 -4.07 -11.22 -12.20
N LYS A 256 -3.11 -11.67 -13.01
CA LYS A 256 -3.11 -12.99 -13.66
C LYS A 256 -2.26 -14.03 -12.91
N ASN A 257 -1.80 -13.73 -11.72
CA ASN A 257 -0.87 -14.57 -10.96
C ASN A 257 -1.54 -15.80 -10.32
N GLU A 258 -2.87 -15.88 -10.28
CA GLU A 258 -3.64 -17.04 -9.75
C GLU A 258 -3.22 -17.43 -8.32
N GLY A 259 -2.88 -16.45 -7.48
CA GLY A 259 -2.39 -16.65 -6.12
C GLY A 259 -0.92 -17.09 -6.02
N ARG A 260 -0.19 -17.14 -7.14
CA ARG A 260 1.27 -17.35 -7.12
C ARG A 260 1.99 -16.03 -6.86
N PHE A 261 3.11 -16.11 -6.19
CA PHE A 261 3.98 -14.96 -6.01
C PHE A 261 4.77 -14.70 -7.31
N ASP A 262 4.24 -13.82 -8.15
CA ASP A 262 4.74 -13.51 -9.48
C ASP A 262 4.93 -12.00 -9.66
N LYS A 263 5.76 -11.59 -10.64
CA LYS A 263 5.85 -10.20 -11.11
C LYS A 263 4.52 -9.79 -11.74
N VAL A 264 3.98 -8.67 -11.29
CA VAL A 264 2.67 -8.16 -11.76
C VAL A 264 2.76 -6.80 -12.41
N ALA A 265 3.75 -5.98 -12.04
CA ALA A 265 3.95 -4.65 -12.60
C ALA A 265 5.43 -4.27 -12.63
N GLU A 266 5.72 -3.26 -13.45
CA GLU A 266 7.02 -2.58 -13.51
C GLU A 266 6.79 -1.09 -13.68
N VAL A 267 7.54 -0.28 -12.93
CA VAL A 267 7.53 1.18 -13.06
C VAL A 267 8.97 1.66 -13.25
N THR A 268 9.19 2.58 -14.18
CA THR A 268 10.52 3.15 -14.48
C THR A 268 10.49 4.66 -14.30
N GLY A 269 11.43 5.19 -13.52
CA GLY A 269 11.69 6.63 -13.41
C GLY A 269 12.35 7.16 -14.69
N ASP A 270 11.77 8.16 -15.29
CA ASP A 270 12.20 8.72 -16.58
C ASP A 270 13.52 9.50 -16.51
N GLU A 271 13.87 10.06 -15.34
CA GLU A 271 15.11 10.79 -15.11
C GLU A 271 16.19 9.94 -14.43
N SER A 272 15.84 9.18 -13.41
CA SER A 272 16.78 8.38 -12.61
C SER A 272 17.22 7.09 -13.30
N GLY A 273 16.40 6.57 -14.22
CA GLY A 273 16.57 5.24 -14.79
C GLY A 273 16.26 4.08 -13.82
N ILE A 274 15.82 4.39 -12.58
CA ILE A 274 15.46 3.36 -11.60
C ILE A 274 14.22 2.62 -12.08
N VAL A 275 14.29 1.30 -12.07
CA VAL A 275 13.18 0.39 -12.35
C VAL A 275 12.75 -0.25 -11.04
N MET A 276 11.45 -0.26 -10.78
CA MET A 276 10.82 -0.96 -9.68
C MET A 276 9.87 -2.03 -10.22
N GLU A 277 10.18 -3.29 -9.97
CA GLU A 277 9.26 -4.40 -10.20
C GLU A 277 8.37 -4.61 -8.97
N VAL A 278 7.09 -4.91 -9.19
CA VAL A 278 6.13 -5.28 -8.14
C VAL A 278 5.78 -6.74 -8.27
N TRP A 279 5.97 -7.49 -7.17
CA TRP A 279 5.70 -8.93 -7.07
C TRP A 279 4.67 -9.17 -5.97
N THR A 280 3.71 -10.05 -6.19
CA THR A 280 2.69 -10.39 -5.18
C THR A 280 1.99 -11.70 -5.49
N ASP A 281 1.42 -12.32 -4.47
CA ASP A 281 0.45 -13.42 -4.56
C ASP A 281 -1.01 -12.93 -4.49
N ARG A 282 -1.24 -11.59 -4.34
CA ARG A 282 -2.59 -11.04 -4.26
C ARG A 282 -3.30 -11.02 -5.62
N PRO A 283 -4.64 -11.13 -5.64
CA PRO A 283 -5.42 -11.19 -6.89
C PRO A 283 -5.58 -9.84 -7.58
N GLY A 284 -5.31 -8.73 -6.90
CA GLY A 284 -5.48 -7.37 -7.42
C GLY A 284 -4.41 -6.41 -6.97
N VAL A 285 -4.31 -5.30 -7.68
CA VAL A 285 -3.49 -4.14 -7.32
C VAL A 285 -4.27 -2.85 -7.58
N GLN A 286 -4.41 -2.04 -6.54
CA GLN A 286 -4.87 -0.66 -6.70
C GLN A 286 -3.71 0.18 -7.21
N VAL A 287 -3.88 0.83 -8.34
CA VAL A 287 -2.96 1.86 -8.83
C VAL A 287 -3.59 3.22 -8.58
N TYR A 288 -2.92 4.01 -7.74
CA TYR A 288 -3.38 5.33 -7.33
C TYR A 288 -2.31 6.39 -7.62
N THR A 289 -2.63 7.38 -8.43
CA THR A 289 -1.68 8.41 -8.87
C THR A 289 -1.70 9.67 -8.00
N ALA A 290 -1.82 9.52 -6.69
CA ALA A 290 -1.79 10.61 -5.71
C ALA A 290 -2.76 11.77 -6.05
N ASN A 291 -3.97 11.43 -6.51
CA ASN A 291 -4.94 12.37 -7.08
C ASN A 291 -5.42 13.44 -6.10
N PHE A 292 -5.33 13.15 -4.80
CA PHE A 292 -5.87 13.98 -3.71
C PHE A 292 -4.79 14.56 -2.79
N LEU A 293 -3.49 14.41 -3.12
CA LEU A 293 -2.44 15.14 -2.41
C LEU A 293 -2.52 16.63 -2.73
N GLU A 294 -2.54 17.45 -1.69
CA GLU A 294 -2.60 18.90 -1.82
C GLU A 294 -1.81 19.55 -0.69
N ASN A 295 -0.70 20.20 -1.03
CA ASN A 295 0.16 20.93 -0.08
C ASN A 295 0.57 20.10 1.15
N GLU A 296 0.77 18.79 0.97
CA GLU A 296 1.16 17.88 2.07
C GLU A 296 2.62 18.11 2.45
N ALA A 297 2.87 18.56 3.68
CA ALA A 297 4.20 18.83 4.17
C ALA A 297 4.96 17.53 4.43
N GLY A 298 5.99 17.26 3.64
CA GLY A 298 6.84 16.09 3.72
C GLY A 298 8.18 16.31 4.39
N ARG A 299 9.00 15.24 4.45
CA ARG A 299 10.34 15.29 5.03
C ARG A 299 11.29 16.18 4.23
N ASN A 300 12.34 16.66 4.91
CA ASN A 300 13.39 17.49 4.32
C ASN A 300 12.85 18.75 3.60
N GLY A 301 11.71 19.32 4.09
CA GLY A 301 11.08 20.50 3.51
C GLY A 301 10.38 20.28 2.18
N ALA A 302 10.07 19.05 1.80
CA ALA A 302 9.23 18.77 0.64
C ALA A 302 7.79 19.22 0.88
N VAL A 303 7.09 19.58 -0.20
CA VAL A 303 5.64 19.83 -0.19
C VAL A 303 5.05 19.01 -1.33
N TYR A 304 4.33 17.95 -0.97
CA TYR A 304 3.78 17.02 -1.95
C TYR A 304 2.47 17.52 -2.53
N GLN A 305 2.31 17.33 -3.82
CA GLN A 305 1.17 17.77 -4.62
C GLN A 305 0.52 16.60 -5.37
N LYS A 306 -0.63 16.87 -5.96
CA LYS A 306 -1.29 15.95 -6.89
C LYS A 306 -0.31 15.45 -7.94
N ARG A 307 -0.25 14.14 -8.18
CA ARG A 307 0.61 13.48 -9.16
C ARG A 307 2.09 13.41 -8.80
N ASP A 308 2.48 13.71 -7.58
CA ASP A 308 3.89 13.60 -7.16
C ASP A 308 4.30 12.17 -6.84
N ALA A 309 3.38 11.22 -6.88
CA ALA A 309 3.68 9.81 -6.65
C ALA A 309 2.65 8.87 -7.28
N VAL A 310 3.00 7.59 -7.34
CA VAL A 310 2.11 6.48 -7.65
C VAL A 310 2.15 5.43 -6.53
N CYS A 311 0.98 4.96 -6.10
CA CYS A 311 0.83 3.83 -5.19
C CYS A 311 0.47 2.57 -5.97
N LEU A 312 1.05 1.42 -5.58
CA LEU A 312 0.70 0.10 -6.09
C LEU A 312 0.37 -0.79 -4.89
N GLU A 313 -0.90 -0.76 -4.49
CA GLU A 313 -1.41 -1.41 -3.29
C GLU A 313 -1.93 -2.80 -3.67
N THR A 314 -1.11 -3.81 -3.48
CA THR A 314 -1.49 -5.21 -3.75
C THR A 314 -2.48 -5.68 -2.68
N GLN A 315 -3.63 -6.21 -3.10
CA GLN A 315 -4.75 -6.45 -2.20
C GLN A 315 -5.75 -7.45 -2.79
N ASN A 316 -6.77 -7.83 -2.01
CA ASN A 316 -8.02 -8.35 -2.56
C ASN A 316 -8.80 -7.18 -3.20
N TYR A 317 -9.78 -7.48 -4.05
CA TYR A 317 -10.53 -6.41 -4.71
C TYR A 317 -11.29 -5.59 -3.67
N PRO A 318 -11.38 -4.25 -3.86
CA PRO A 318 -12.22 -3.42 -3.00
C PRO A 318 -13.66 -3.91 -2.98
N ASP A 319 -14.33 -3.80 -1.84
CA ASP A 319 -15.72 -4.21 -1.63
C ASP A 319 -16.03 -5.69 -1.95
N ALA A 320 -15.02 -6.57 -1.97
CA ALA A 320 -15.20 -7.98 -2.30
C ALA A 320 -16.19 -8.72 -1.39
N VAL A 321 -16.41 -8.22 -0.17
CA VAL A 321 -17.40 -8.75 0.77
C VAL A 321 -18.84 -8.70 0.25
N HIS A 322 -19.14 -7.81 -0.70
CA HIS A 322 -20.47 -7.64 -1.33
C HIS A 322 -20.56 -8.23 -2.73
N GLN A 323 -19.45 -8.59 -3.35
CA GLN A 323 -19.39 -9.00 -4.75
C GLN A 323 -19.13 -10.50 -4.89
N LYS A 324 -20.17 -11.28 -5.20
CA LYS A 324 -20.10 -12.76 -5.28
C LYS A 324 -19.12 -13.31 -6.34
N ASN A 325 -18.78 -12.50 -7.32
CA ASN A 325 -17.87 -12.86 -8.42
C ASN A 325 -16.43 -12.40 -8.17
N PHE A 326 -16.19 -11.71 -7.05
CA PHE A 326 -14.84 -11.32 -6.63
C PHE A 326 -14.21 -12.43 -5.77
N PRO A 327 -12.87 -12.44 -5.62
CA PRO A 327 -12.21 -13.37 -4.72
C PRO A 327 -12.74 -13.26 -3.28
N GLU A 328 -12.79 -14.40 -2.57
CA GLU A 328 -13.27 -14.47 -1.18
C GLU A 328 -12.47 -13.50 -0.28
N ALA A 329 -13.20 -12.71 0.49
CA ALA A 329 -12.62 -11.72 1.40
C ALA A 329 -12.68 -12.16 2.87
N ILE A 330 -13.42 -13.23 3.18
CA ILE A 330 -13.56 -13.75 4.54
C ILE A 330 -12.47 -14.78 4.83
N CYS A 331 -11.63 -14.47 5.81
CA CYS A 331 -10.70 -15.42 6.40
C CYS A 331 -11.44 -16.21 7.49
N LYS A 332 -11.41 -17.55 7.39
CA LYS A 332 -12.12 -18.42 8.33
C LYS A 332 -11.39 -18.52 9.66
N LYS A 333 -12.13 -18.80 10.72
CA LYS A 333 -11.56 -19.09 12.05
C LYS A 333 -10.44 -20.12 11.95
N GLY A 334 -9.25 -19.78 12.44
CA GLY A 334 -8.07 -20.64 12.46
C GLY A 334 -7.39 -20.83 11.11
N GLU A 335 -7.90 -20.22 10.03
CA GLU A 335 -7.22 -20.15 8.74
C GLU A 335 -6.07 -19.15 8.81
N THR A 336 -4.95 -19.50 8.20
CA THR A 336 -3.81 -18.59 8.13
C THR A 336 -3.98 -17.65 6.94
N TYR A 337 -4.06 -16.35 7.22
CA TYR A 337 -3.82 -15.30 6.23
C TYR A 337 -2.30 -15.17 6.09
N ASP A 338 -1.79 -15.49 4.91
CA ASP A 338 -0.36 -15.48 4.58
C ASP A 338 -0.20 -14.95 3.16
N THR A 339 0.40 -13.76 3.02
CA THR A 339 0.53 -13.10 1.71
C THR A 339 1.74 -12.19 1.67
N LYS A 340 2.28 -11.98 0.47
CA LYS A 340 3.52 -11.22 0.25
C LYS A 340 3.37 -10.21 -0.87
N THR A 341 4.07 -9.10 -0.68
CA THR A 341 4.36 -8.11 -1.72
C THR A 341 5.85 -7.83 -1.70
N ALA A 342 6.48 -7.75 -2.86
CA ALA A 342 7.86 -7.29 -2.94
C ALA A 342 8.03 -6.20 -4.00
N TYR A 343 8.93 -5.29 -3.70
CA TYR A 343 9.42 -4.25 -4.60
C TYR A 343 10.90 -4.52 -4.87
N ARG A 344 11.27 -4.80 -6.13
CA ARG A 344 12.65 -5.09 -6.53
C ARG A 344 13.16 -3.96 -7.41
N PHE A 345 14.32 -3.41 -7.03
CA PHE A 345 14.87 -2.24 -7.69
C PHE A 345 16.15 -2.58 -8.48
N HIS A 346 16.22 -2.07 -9.70
CA HIS A 346 17.40 -2.17 -10.56
C HIS A 346 17.49 -0.97 -11.53
N ILE A 347 18.55 -0.94 -12.35
CA ILE A 347 18.77 0.07 -13.41
C ILE A 347 18.63 -0.61 -14.77
#